data_de743438c4bb89e181fb26461d290c34
#
_entry.id   de743438c4bb89e181fb26461d290c34
#
_cell.length_a   1.000
_cell.length_b   1.000
_cell.length_c   1.000
_cell.angle_alpha   90.00
_cell.angle_beta   90.00
_cell.angle_gamma   90.00
#
_symmetry.space_group_name_H-M   'P 1'
#
loop_
_entity.id
_entity.type
_entity.pdbx_description
1 polymer ?
#
loop_
_entity_poly.entity_id
_entity_poly.type
_entity_poly.pdbx_seq_one_letter_code
_entity_poly.pdbx_strand_id
1 'polypeptide(L)'
;MKDGLIFTNENCISCNKCVRVCTSPGASYVQTDGASSVVQINADRCISCGACFALCDHNARDYRDDTDAFFADLKRGEPITLLLAPAFRAAYPEEYGAILGGLKALGVRRIVSVAFGADICTWAYLKYIQEKQFYGGISTPCPVAVSYVEHCLPELIPRLIPVQSPMVCAAIY
;
A
#
# COMPACT_ATOMS: atom_id res chain seq x y z
N MET A 1 7.93 19.79 1.92
CA MET A 1 6.75 18.91 1.78
C MET A 1 7.22 17.49 1.89
N LYS A 2 6.52 16.62 2.64
CA LYS A 2 6.81 15.17 2.61
C LYS A 2 6.56 14.66 1.20
N ASP A 3 7.49 13.89 0.68
CA ASP A 3 7.31 13.21 -0.60
C ASP A 3 6.34 12.04 -0.43
N GLY A 4 5.17 12.13 -1.08
CA GLY A 4 4.14 11.08 -1.03
C GLY A 4 4.48 9.90 -1.92
N LEU A 5 3.80 8.76 -1.66
CA LEU A 5 3.90 7.57 -2.52
C LEU A 5 3.39 7.86 -3.94
N ILE A 6 2.27 8.56 -4.05
CA ILE A 6 1.65 8.93 -5.34
C ILE A 6 2.07 10.35 -5.72
N PHE A 7 2.42 10.56 -6.98
CA PHE A 7 2.81 11.88 -7.50
C PHE A 7 2.25 12.14 -8.90
N THR A 8 2.44 13.36 -9.41
CA THR A 8 2.04 13.75 -10.76
C THR A 8 3.28 13.97 -11.61
N ASN A 9 3.29 13.43 -12.82
CA ASN A 9 4.33 13.66 -13.83
C ASN A 9 3.90 14.70 -14.89
N GLU A 10 4.76 14.93 -15.86
CA GLU A 10 4.60 15.95 -16.91
C GLU A 10 3.42 15.70 -17.87
N ASN A 11 2.85 14.51 -17.90
CA ASN A 11 1.72 14.17 -18.78
C ASN A 11 0.38 14.75 -18.30
N CYS A 12 0.37 15.51 -17.20
CA CYS A 12 -0.87 16.05 -16.62
C CYS A 12 -1.45 17.18 -17.47
N ILE A 13 -2.67 16.97 -17.94
CA ILE A 13 -3.44 17.97 -18.72
C ILE A 13 -4.52 18.67 -17.87
N SER A 14 -4.50 18.55 -16.58
CA SER A 14 -5.48 19.16 -15.64
C SER A 14 -6.95 18.80 -15.89
N CYS A 15 -7.24 17.60 -16.38
CA CYS A 15 -8.63 17.16 -16.63
C CYS A 15 -9.47 16.96 -15.34
N ASN A 16 -8.88 17.03 -14.18
CA ASN A 16 -9.51 16.94 -12.84
C ASN A 16 -10.26 15.63 -12.51
N LYS A 17 -10.12 14.57 -13.31
CA LYS A 17 -10.71 13.25 -13.00
C LYS A 17 -10.21 12.72 -11.64
N CYS A 18 -8.90 12.85 -11.38
CA CYS A 18 -8.26 12.43 -10.15
C CYS A 18 -8.67 13.25 -8.91
N VAL A 19 -9.07 14.51 -9.08
CA VAL A 19 -9.62 15.32 -7.98
C VAL A 19 -11.01 14.82 -7.61
N ARG A 20 -11.84 14.49 -8.62
CA ARG A 20 -13.22 14.03 -8.40
C ARG A 20 -13.31 12.65 -7.79
N VAL A 21 -12.37 11.77 -8.09
CA VAL A 21 -12.35 10.39 -7.55
C VAL A 21 -11.70 10.31 -6.17
N CYS A 22 -11.01 11.36 -5.74
CA CYS A 22 -10.27 11.33 -4.48
C CYS A 22 -11.23 11.30 -3.29
N THR A 23 -11.15 10.23 -2.50
CA THR A 23 -11.96 10.03 -1.30
C THR A 23 -11.42 10.78 -0.09
N SER A 24 -10.16 11.26 -0.14
CA SER A 24 -9.54 12.04 0.92
C SER A 24 -9.61 13.55 0.56
N PRO A 25 -10.43 14.35 1.28
CA PRO A 25 -10.65 15.76 0.94
C PRO A 25 -9.34 16.57 0.95
N GLY A 26 -9.08 17.26 -0.17
CA GLY A 26 -7.90 18.12 -0.33
C GLY A 26 -6.57 17.37 -0.54
N ALA A 27 -6.60 16.03 -0.71
CA ALA A 27 -5.40 15.27 -1.07
C ALA A 27 -5.00 15.48 -2.53
N SER A 28 -5.97 15.59 -3.46
CA SER A 28 -5.72 16.00 -4.84
C SER A 28 -6.25 17.40 -5.05
N TYR A 29 -5.42 18.33 -5.54
CA TYR A 29 -5.79 19.73 -5.75
C TYR A 29 -5.16 20.29 -7.02
N VAL A 30 -5.80 21.32 -7.59
CA VAL A 30 -5.26 22.03 -8.76
C VAL A 30 -4.27 23.08 -8.29
N GLN A 31 -3.07 23.04 -8.82
CA GLN A 31 -2.08 24.09 -8.68
C GLN A 31 -1.98 24.83 -10.01
N THR A 32 -2.17 26.15 -9.98
CA THR A 32 -2.05 27.01 -11.16
C THR A 32 -0.77 27.84 -11.03
N ASP A 33 0.03 27.82 -12.08
CA ASP A 33 1.23 28.67 -12.21
C ASP A 33 1.15 29.43 -13.52
N GLY A 34 0.75 30.69 -13.40
CA GLY A 34 0.47 31.56 -14.57
C GLY A 34 -0.61 30.99 -15.49
N ALA A 35 -0.27 30.66 -16.72
CA ALA A 35 -1.19 30.10 -17.72
C ALA A 35 -1.34 28.58 -17.67
N SER A 36 -0.50 27.88 -16.89
CA SER A 36 -0.53 26.42 -16.78
C SER A 36 -1.19 25.97 -15.49
N SER A 37 -1.89 24.83 -15.54
CA SER A 37 -2.48 24.18 -14.37
C SER A 37 -2.08 22.72 -14.33
N VAL A 38 -1.76 22.23 -13.14
CA VAL A 38 -1.40 20.83 -12.89
C VAL A 38 -2.12 20.35 -11.65
N VAL A 39 -2.59 19.11 -11.63
CA VAL A 39 -3.17 18.54 -10.43
C VAL A 39 -2.06 17.94 -9.57
N GLN A 40 -1.86 18.50 -8.39
CA GLN A 40 -0.87 18.04 -7.41
C GLN A 40 -1.48 17.15 -6.32
N ILE A 41 -0.60 16.50 -5.55
CA ILE A 41 -0.98 15.69 -4.39
C ILE A 41 -0.39 16.29 -3.11
N ASN A 42 -1.26 16.49 -2.14
CA ASN A 42 -0.85 16.77 -0.77
C ASN A 42 -0.57 15.43 -0.07
N ALA A 43 0.71 15.13 0.16
CA ALA A 43 1.14 13.88 0.77
C ALA A 43 0.63 13.68 2.20
N ASP A 44 0.43 14.76 2.96
CA ASP A 44 -0.07 14.71 4.34
C ASP A 44 -1.56 14.33 4.42
N ARG A 45 -2.30 14.50 3.32
CA ARG A 45 -3.71 14.14 3.22
C ARG A 45 -3.96 12.90 2.36
N CYS A 46 -2.96 12.48 1.60
CA CYS A 46 -3.07 11.34 0.69
C CYS A 46 -3.01 10.03 1.49
N ILE A 47 -4.04 9.21 1.37
CA ILE A 47 -4.11 7.88 1.97
C ILE A 47 -3.49 6.79 1.09
N SER A 48 -2.89 7.14 -0.05
CA SER A 48 -2.22 6.23 -0.99
C SER A 48 -3.10 5.09 -1.52
N CYS A 49 -4.41 5.33 -1.69
CA CYS A 49 -5.37 4.30 -2.15
C CYS A 49 -5.23 3.91 -3.63
N GLY A 50 -4.51 4.69 -4.45
CA GLY A 50 -4.30 4.41 -5.87
C GLY A 50 -5.46 4.74 -6.81
N ALA A 51 -6.64 5.18 -6.33
CA ALA A 51 -7.80 5.45 -7.16
C ALA A 51 -7.54 6.48 -8.28
N CYS A 52 -6.76 7.52 -7.98
CA CYS A 52 -6.37 8.54 -8.96
C CYS A 52 -5.38 8.00 -10.00
N PHE A 53 -4.54 7.03 -9.65
CA PHE A 53 -3.64 6.33 -10.55
C PHE A 53 -4.43 5.45 -11.51
N ALA A 54 -5.31 4.60 -11.00
CA ALA A 54 -6.11 3.68 -11.81
C ALA A 54 -7.04 4.37 -12.81
N LEU A 55 -7.48 5.63 -12.51
CA LEU A 55 -8.40 6.40 -13.35
C LEU A 55 -7.71 7.31 -14.37
N CYS A 56 -6.39 7.45 -14.34
CA CYS A 56 -5.68 8.42 -15.17
C CYS A 56 -5.45 7.91 -16.59
N ASP A 57 -6.29 8.33 -17.55
CA ASP A 57 -6.15 7.95 -18.97
C ASP A 57 -4.90 8.56 -19.64
N HIS A 58 -4.24 9.50 -18.98
CA HIS A 58 -3.07 10.21 -19.50
C HIS A 58 -1.75 9.68 -18.95
N ASN A 59 -1.78 8.64 -18.11
CA ASN A 59 -0.60 8.14 -17.39
C ASN A 59 0.17 9.25 -16.65
N ALA A 60 -0.58 10.28 -16.18
CA ALA A 60 -0.01 11.43 -15.48
C ALA A 60 0.10 11.22 -13.97
N ARG A 61 -0.52 10.17 -13.43
CA ARG A 61 -0.35 9.73 -12.06
C ARG A 61 0.62 8.58 -12.01
N ASP A 62 1.58 8.69 -11.11
CA ASP A 62 2.61 7.70 -10.95
C ASP A 62 2.85 7.45 -9.45
N TYR A 63 3.60 6.41 -9.13
CA TYR A 63 3.92 6.04 -7.75
C TYR A 63 5.41 5.72 -7.62
N ARG A 64 5.94 5.93 -6.44
CA ARG A 64 7.31 5.52 -6.10
C ARG A 64 7.29 4.07 -5.71
N ASP A 65 8.15 3.30 -6.31
CA ASP A 65 8.42 1.92 -5.93
C ASP A 65 9.91 1.70 -5.65
N ASP A 66 10.23 0.59 -5.03
CA ASP A 66 11.59 0.22 -4.66
C ASP A 66 12.17 -0.89 -5.56
N THR A 67 11.61 -1.10 -6.76
CA THR A 67 12.03 -2.19 -7.67
C THR A 67 13.51 -2.10 -8.01
N ASP A 68 13.97 -0.91 -8.38
CA ASP A 68 15.40 -0.70 -8.71
C ASP A 68 16.29 -0.89 -7.49
N ALA A 69 15.85 -0.43 -6.32
CA ALA A 69 16.57 -0.62 -5.05
C ALA A 69 16.66 -2.11 -4.71
N PHE A 70 15.57 -2.87 -4.86
CA PHE A 70 15.55 -4.31 -4.66
C PHE A 70 16.59 -5.04 -5.53
N PHE A 71 16.64 -4.73 -6.84
CA PHE A 71 17.62 -5.35 -7.73
C PHE A 71 19.06 -4.89 -7.47
N ALA A 72 19.25 -3.64 -7.04
CA ALA A 72 20.56 -3.15 -6.61
C ALA A 72 21.06 -3.88 -5.37
N ASP A 73 20.18 -4.13 -4.39
CA ASP A 73 20.50 -4.87 -3.18
C ASP A 73 20.85 -6.33 -3.48
N LEU A 74 20.09 -6.99 -4.35
CA LEU A 74 20.44 -8.34 -4.82
C LEU A 74 21.83 -8.39 -5.48
N LYS A 75 22.14 -7.42 -6.35
CA LYS A 75 23.46 -7.31 -7.00
C LYS A 75 24.60 -7.10 -6.00
N ARG A 76 24.34 -6.43 -4.87
CA ARG A 76 25.31 -6.25 -3.77
C ARG A 76 25.45 -7.48 -2.88
N GLY A 77 24.60 -8.49 -3.06
CA GLY A 77 24.58 -9.70 -2.24
C GLY A 77 23.91 -9.53 -0.89
N GLU A 78 23.04 -8.51 -0.74
CA GLU A 78 22.30 -8.31 0.49
C GLU A 78 21.35 -9.49 0.77
N PRO A 79 21.20 -9.93 2.02
CA PRO A 79 20.36 -11.09 2.36
C PRO A 79 18.87 -10.73 2.35
N ILE A 80 18.24 -10.81 1.20
CA ILE A 80 16.82 -10.46 1.05
C ILE A 80 15.90 -11.64 1.38
N THR A 81 14.90 -11.38 2.20
CA THR A 81 13.75 -12.27 2.44
C THR A 81 12.52 -11.68 1.76
N LEU A 82 11.91 -12.46 0.86
CA LEU A 82 10.69 -12.08 0.16
C LEU A 82 9.46 -12.51 0.96
N LEU A 83 8.54 -11.58 1.22
CA LEU A 83 7.21 -11.87 1.77
C LEU A 83 6.21 -11.98 0.62
N LEU A 84 5.62 -13.16 0.47
CA LEU A 84 4.78 -13.49 -0.67
C LEU A 84 3.32 -13.67 -0.25
N ALA A 85 2.43 -12.82 -0.78
CA ALA A 85 1.01 -12.98 -0.55
C ALA A 85 0.42 -14.13 -1.39
N PRO A 86 -0.56 -14.90 -0.87
CA PRO A 86 -1.24 -15.96 -1.62
C PRO A 86 -1.86 -15.49 -2.95
N ALA A 87 -2.32 -14.22 -3.01
CA ALA A 87 -2.87 -13.61 -4.21
C ALA A 87 -1.90 -13.63 -5.41
N PHE A 88 -0.59 -13.63 -5.17
CA PHE A 88 0.41 -13.72 -6.23
C PHE A 88 0.27 -15.02 -7.04
N ARG A 89 0.03 -16.16 -6.36
CA ARG A 89 -0.22 -17.42 -7.05
C ARG A 89 -1.51 -17.42 -7.87
N ALA A 90 -2.54 -16.72 -7.39
CA ALA A 90 -3.79 -16.58 -8.11
C ALA A 90 -3.66 -15.66 -9.34
N ALA A 91 -2.82 -14.62 -9.26
CA ALA A 91 -2.56 -13.70 -10.37
C ALA A 91 -1.66 -14.31 -11.46
N TYR A 92 -0.71 -15.19 -11.08
CA TYR A 92 0.28 -15.79 -11.97
C TYR A 92 0.34 -17.32 -11.79
N PRO A 93 -0.76 -18.05 -12.08
CA PRO A 93 -0.86 -19.48 -11.75
C PRO A 93 0.15 -20.35 -12.53
N GLU A 94 0.46 -19.99 -13.78
CA GLU A 94 1.38 -20.75 -14.64
C GLU A 94 2.83 -20.33 -14.41
N GLU A 95 3.09 -19.03 -14.25
CA GLU A 95 4.45 -18.46 -14.13
C GLU A 95 4.98 -18.50 -12.69
N TYR A 96 4.12 -18.75 -11.70
CA TYR A 96 4.45 -18.71 -10.27
C TYR A 96 5.78 -19.42 -9.93
N GLY A 97 5.93 -20.67 -10.38
CA GLY A 97 7.13 -21.45 -10.11
C GLY A 97 8.39 -20.89 -10.78
N ALA A 98 8.26 -20.45 -12.03
CA ALA A 98 9.36 -19.88 -12.80
C ALA A 98 9.84 -18.54 -12.20
N ILE A 99 8.91 -17.68 -11.80
CA ILE A 99 9.23 -16.39 -11.18
C ILE A 99 9.97 -16.61 -9.85
N LEU A 100 9.48 -17.50 -8.99
CA LEU A 100 10.14 -17.78 -7.71
C LEU A 100 11.51 -18.44 -7.90
N GLY A 101 11.65 -19.34 -8.88
CA GLY A 101 12.91 -19.93 -9.26
C GLY A 101 13.92 -18.88 -9.75
N GLY A 102 13.48 -17.95 -10.60
CA GLY A 102 14.29 -16.82 -11.07
C GLY A 102 14.77 -15.92 -9.93
N LEU A 103 13.87 -15.53 -9.01
CA LEU A 103 14.22 -14.72 -7.84
C LEU A 103 15.23 -15.43 -6.93
N LYS A 104 15.09 -16.74 -6.75
CA LYS A 104 16.09 -17.56 -6.03
C LYS A 104 17.44 -17.58 -6.73
N ALA A 105 17.45 -17.74 -8.05
CA ALA A 105 18.68 -17.71 -8.84
C ALA A 105 19.38 -16.33 -8.81
N LEU A 106 18.60 -15.25 -8.67
CA LEU A 106 19.12 -13.88 -8.49
C LEU A 106 19.68 -13.59 -7.09
N GLY A 107 19.46 -14.50 -6.11
CA GLY A 107 20.06 -14.36 -4.78
C GLY A 107 19.04 -14.12 -3.64
N VAL A 108 17.73 -14.18 -3.90
CA VAL A 108 16.74 -14.11 -2.80
C VAL A 108 16.97 -15.26 -1.83
N ARG A 109 17.28 -14.92 -0.57
CA ARG A 109 17.68 -15.90 0.44
C ARG A 109 16.51 -16.77 0.92
N ARG A 110 15.38 -16.16 1.20
CA ARG A 110 14.16 -16.81 1.70
C ARG A 110 12.92 -16.29 1.01
N ILE A 111 11.91 -17.14 0.90
CA ILE A 111 10.56 -16.77 0.48
C ILE A 111 9.61 -17.28 1.56
N VAL A 112 8.87 -16.36 2.19
CA VAL A 112 7.96 -16.65 3.30
C VAL A 112 6.54 -16.30 2.86
N SER A 113 5.61 -17.21 3.09
CA SER A 113 4.19 -16.96 2.79
C SER A 113 3.57 -16.03 3.83
N VAL A 114 2.94 -14.95 3.37
CA VAL A 114 2.18 -14.03 4.22
C VAL A 114 0.93 -14.69 4.81
N ALA A 115 0.48 -15.85 4.28
CA ALA A 115 -0.61 -16.62 4.87
C ALA A 115 -0.34 -16.98 6.34
N PHE A 116 0.91 -17.32 6.68
CA PHE A 116 1.32 -17.54 8.06
C PHE A 116 1.11 -16.30 8.95
N GLY A 117 1.47 -15.11 8.44
CA GLY A 117 1.18 -13.85 9.13
C GLY A 117 -0.32 -13.58 9.29
N ALA A 118 -1.15 -14.03 8.33
CA ALA A 118 -2.61 -13.93 8.42
C ALA A 118 -3.19 -14.80 9.54
N ASP A 119 -2.64 -16.00 9.76
CA ASP A 119 -3.04 -16.86 10.86
C ASP A 119 -2.72 -16.21 12.22
N ILE A 120 -1.53 -15.60 12.36
CA ILE A 120 -1.15 -14.82 13.55
C ILE A 120 -2.13 -13.65 13.76
N CYS A 121 -2.46 -12.89 12.71
CA CYS A 121 -3.41 -11.80 12.81
C CYS A 121 -4.80 -12.27 13.26
N THR A 122 -5.30 -13.35 12.67
CA THR A 122 -6.61 -13.91 13.01
C THR A 122 -6.65 -14.29 14.48
N TRP A 123 -5.63 -14.99 14.97
CA TRP A 123 -5.51 -15.33 16.39
C TRP A 123 -5.48 -14.06 17.27
N ALA A 124 -4.70 -13.06 16.90
CA ALA A 124 -4.58 -11.82 17.65
C ALA A 124 -5.90 -11.04 17.73
N TYR A 125 -6.67 -10.98 16.61
CA TYR A 125 -8.01 -10.37 16.62
C TYR A 125 -8.97 -11.10 17.54
N LEU A 126 -9.04 -12.43 17.46
CA LEU A 126 -9.92 -13.24 18.30
C LEU A 126 -9.58 -13.07 19.78
N LYS A 127 -8.29 -13.11 20.10
CA LYS A 127 -7.79 -12.92 21.46
C LYS A 127 -8.14 -11.52 21.99
N TYR A 128 -7.91 -10.48 21.20
CA TYR A 128 -8.24 -9.09 21.59
C TYR A 128 -9.73 -8.93 21.86
N ILE A 129 -10.60 -9.43 20.96
CA ILE A 129 -12.05 -9.37 21.12
C ILE A 129 -12.48 -10.08 22.41
N GLN A 130 -11.95 -11.28 22.66
CA GLN A 130 -12.27 -12.07 23.84
C GLN A 130 -11.81 -11.41 25.15
N GLU A 131 -10.55 -10.97 25.22
CA GLU A 131 -9.97 -10.39 26.44
C GLU A 131 -10.55 -9.01 26.77
N LYS A 132 -10.83 -8.20 25.76
CA LYS A 132 -11.35 -6.84 25.93
C LYS A 132 -12.87 -6.73 25.83
N GLN A 133 -13.57 -7.84 25.54
CA GLN A 133 -15.01 -7.84 25.27
C GLN A 133 -15.40 -6.76 24.23
N PHE A 134 -14.51 -6.59 23.21
CA PHE A 134 -14.55 -5.50 22.25
C PHE A 134 -15.30 -5.90 20.99
N TYR A 135 -16.63 -5.73 21.00
CA TYR A 135 -17.50 -6.04 19.87
C TYR A 135 -17.74 -4.80 19.00
N GLY A 136 -17.90 -5.01 17.68
CA GLY A 136 -18.08 -3.93 16.71
C GLY A 136 -16.79 -3.13 16.42
N GLY A 137 -15.64 -3.77 16.60
CA GLY A 137 -14.35 -3.21 16.21
C GLY A 137 -14.12 -3.24 14.69
N ILE A 138 -13.24 -2.36 14.21
CA ILE A 138 -12.79 -2.30 12.82
C ILE A 138 -11.43 -2.99 12.73
N SER A 139 -11.31 -3.98 11.84
CA SER A 139 -10.03 -4.65 11.58
C SER A 139 -9.08 -3.75 10.79
N THR A 140 -7.78 -3.85 11.08
CA THR A 140 -6.74 -2.93 10.61
C THR A 140 -5.68 -3.56 9.68
N PRO A 141 -5.98 -4.60 8.86
CA PRO A 141 -4.99 -5.20 7.98
C PRO A 141 -4.62 -4.30 6.79
N CYS A 142 -5.48 -3.34 6.43
CA CYS A 142 -5.29 -2.43 5.31
C CYS A 142 -4.87 -1.05 5.80
N PRO A 143 -3.62 -0.60 5.52
CA PRO A 143 -3.14 0.72 5.94
C PRO A 143 -3.95 1.87 5.33
N VAL A 144 -4.50 1.68 4.12
CA VAL A 144 -5.35 2.69 3.48
C VAL A 144 -6.65 2.91 4.27
N ALA A 145 -7.27 1.83 4.77
CA ALA A 145 -8.47 1.92 5.59
C ALA A 145 -8.19 2.62 6.93
N VAL A 146 -7.06 2.30 7.56
CA VAL A 146 -6.62 2.96 8.80
C VAL A 146 -6.40 4.46 8.55
N SER A 147 -5.60 4.81 7.54
CA SER A 147 -5.35 6.21 7.18
C SER A 147 -6.64 6.96 6.82
N TYR A 148 -7.59 6.31 6.16
CA TYR A 148 -8.88 6.92 5.88
C TYR A 148 -9.66 7.24 7.16
N VAL A 149 -9.70 6.32 8.11
CA VAL A 149 -10.33 6.57 9.41
C VAL A 149 -9.63 7.71 10.14
N GLU A 150 -8.30 7.68 10.21
CA GLU A 150 -7.51 8.72 10.91
C GLU A 150 -7.73 10.13 10.32
N HIS A 151 -7.87 10.26 9.00
CA HIS A 151 -7.99 11.57 8.35
C HIS A 151 -9.44 12.04 8.15
N CYS A 152 -10.37 11.11 7.93
CA CYS A 152 -11.73 11.44 7.50
C CYS A 152 -12.81 11.12 8.55
N LEU A 153 -12.54 10.17 9.47
CA LEU A 153 -13.51 9.67 10.45
C LEU A 153 -12.84 9.49 11.83
N PRO A 154 -12.20 10.54 12.39
CA PRO A 154 -11.40 10.42 13.61
C PRO A 154 -12.20 9.90 14.83
N GLU A 155 -13.53 10.07 14.83
CA GLU A 155 -14.43 9.51 15.84
C GLU A 155 -14.44 7.97 15.86
N LEU A 156 -14.01 7.32 14.78
CA LEU A 156 -13.90 5.86 14.67
C LEU A 156 -12.52 5.31 15.08
N ILE A 157 -11.52 6.16 15.34
CA ILE A 157 -10.20 5.72 15.83
C ILE A 157 -10.30 4.78 17.03
N PRO A 158 -11.15 5.04 18.06
CA PRO A 158 -11.29 4.12 19.18
C PRO A 158 -11.88 2.75 18.80
N ARG A 159 -12.42 2.60 17.59
CA ARG A 159 -12.93 1.33 17.07
C ARG A 159 -11.90 0.51 16.32
N LEU A 160 -10.75 1.09 15.97
CA LEU A 160 -9.67 0.35 15.32
C LEU A 160 -9.07 -0.68 16.28
N ILE A 161 -9.04 -1.94 15.89
CA ILE A 161 -8.41 -2.99 16.69
C ILE A 161 -6.89 -2.94 16.45
N PRO A 162 -6.05 -2.76 17.49
CA PRO A 162 -4.61 -2.53 17.34
C PRO A 162 -3.84 -3.84 17.07
N VAL A 163 -4.12 -4.48 15.95
CA VAL A 163 -3.43 -5.68 15.46
C VAL A 163 -2.67 -5.33 14.18
N GLN A 164 -1.43 -5.75 14.09
CA GLN A 164 -0.59 -5.52 12.92
C GLN A 164 -1.12 -6.25 11.68
N SER A 165 -0.73 -5.75 10.48
CA SER A 165 -1.11 -6.41 9.23
C SER A 165 -0.46 -7.80 9.08
N PRO A 166 -1.04 -8.71 8.28
CA PRO A 166 -0.43 -10.01 7.98
C PRO A 166 1.01 -9.93 7.49
N MET A 167 1.32 -8.91 6.67
CA MET A 167 2.66 -8.68 6.16
C MET A 167 3.63 -8.30 7.27
N VAL A 168 3.24 -7.40 8.16
CA VAL A 168 4.09 -6.99 9.30
C VAL A 168 4.27 -8.16 10.27
N CYS A 169 3.22 -8.94 10.56
CA CYS A 169 3.34 -10.13 11.39
C CYS A 169 4.31 -11.16 10.79
N ALA A 170 4.27 -11.37 9.48
CA ALA A 170 5.20 -12.27 8.79
C ALA A 170 6.64 -11.72 8.75
N ALA A 171 6.83 -10.39 8.76
CA ALA A 171 8.15 -9.76 8.79
C ALA A 171 8.82 -9.82 10.16
N ILE A 172 8.03 -9.78 11.24
CA ILE A 172 8.53 -9.84 12.63
C ILE A 172 8.98 -11.25 12.99
N TYR A 173 8.34 -12.29 12.43
CA TYR A 173 8.68 -13.69 12.65
C TYR A 173 10.03 -14.06 12.00
#